data_cd5aba939ac52652ea5100455d7f8089
#
_entry.id   cd5aba939ac52652ea5100455d7f8089
#
_cell.length_a   1.000
_cell.length_b   1.000
_cell.length_c   1.000
_cell.angle_alpha   90.00
_cell.angle_beta   90.00
_cell.angle_gamma   90.00
#
_symmetry.space_group_name_H-M   'P 1'
#
loop_
_entity.id
_entity.type
_entity.pdbx_description
1 polymer ?
#
loop_
_entity_poly.entity_id
_entity_poly.type
_entity_poly.pdbx_seq_one_letter_code
_entity_poly.pdbx_strand_id
1 'polypeptide(L)'
;MTKKKVIVAGHICLDITPVFPDKKVKHPGEILSPGKLVQMGAADVHSGGCVANTGLAMKILGADVTLMGKIGMDAFGDMVCNVLKRYGAESGMLRDKKLSTSYSVVLALPGIDRIFLHNTGAND
;
A
#
# COMPACT_ATOMS: atom_id res chain seq x y z
N MET A 1 22.90 9.24 -25.36
CA MET A 1 22.48 7.85 -25.04
C MET A 1 20.98 7.79 -24.86
N THR A 2 20.31 6.87 -25.53
CA THR A 2 18.88 6.58 -25.28
C THR A 2 18.72 5.93 -23.91
N LYS A 3 17.89 6.49 -23.06
CA LYS A 3 17.54 5.86 -21.78
C LYS A 3 16.79 4.55 -22.05
N LYS A 4 17.17 3.50 -21.36
CA LYS A 4 16.43 2.23 -21.43
C LYS A 4 15.06 2.42 -20.77
N LYS A 5 14.01 1.95 -21.43
CA LYS A 5 12.67 1.86 -20.86
C LYS A 5 12.58 0.64 -19.96
N VAL A 6 12.04 0.83 -18.77
CA VAL A 6 11.87 -0.23 -17.77
C VAL A 6 10.38 -0.38 -17.46
N ILE A 7 9.92 -1.62 -17.34
CA ILE A 7 8.58 -1.94 -16.86
C ILE A 7 8.73 -2.64 -15.51
N VAL A 8 8.06 -2.12 -14.49
CA VAL A 8 7.92 -2.77 -13.18
C VAL A 8 6.49 -3.25 -13.07
N ALA A 9 6.31 -4.57 -13.20
CA ALA A 9 5.00 -5.20 -13.23
C ALA A 9 4.85 -6.21 -12.08
N GLY A 10 3.66 -6.30 -11.49
CA GLY A 10 3.35 -7.26 -10.43
C GLY A 10 2.40 -6.70 -9.37
N HIS A 11 2.64 -7.08 -8.12
CA HIS A 11 1.78 -6.74 -6.98
C HIS A 11 1.82 -5.26 -6.65
N ILE A 12 0.62 -4.68 -6.52
CA ILE A 12 0.39 -3.33 -6.00
C ILE A 12 -0.80 -3.35 -5.04
N CYS A 13 -0.72 -2.63 -3.93
CA CYS A 13 -1.79 -2.55 -2.94
C CYS A 13 -1.86 -1.17 -2.30
N LEU A 14 -2.95 -0.95 -1.57
CA LEU A 14 -3.08 0.18 -0.65
C LEU A 14 -2.66 -0.28 0.75
N ASP A 15 -1.70 0.40 1.34
CA ASP A 15 -1.29 0.17 2.73
C ASP A 15 -1.95 1.21 3.63
N ILE A 16 -2.67 0.73 4.64
CA ILE A 16 -3.33 1.53 5.66
C ILE A 16 -2.63 1.24 6.99
N THR A 17 -1.96 2.23 7.54
CA THR A 17 -1.20 2.10 8.79
C THR A 17 -1.82 2.99 9.85
N PRO A 18 -2.71 2.44 10.70
CA PRO A 18 -3.20 3.19 11.87
C PRO A 18 -2.06 3.51 12.82
N VAL A 19 -2.05 4.71 13.38
CA VAL A 19 -1.01 5.15 14.33
C VAL A 19 -1.46 4.82 15.74
N PHE A 20 -0.76 3.88 16.37
CA PHE A 20 -1.01 3.49 17.76
C PHE A 20 -0.50 4.54 18.75
N PRO A 21 -1.10 4.62 19.97
CA PRO A 21 -0.54 5.41 21.06
C PRO A 21 0.91 5.00 21.35
N ASP A 22 1.75 5.96 21.75
CA ASP A 22 3.15 5.72 22.07
C ASP A 22 3.29 5.00 23.42
N LYS A 23 2.87 3.75 23.45
CA LYS A 23 2.96 2.84 24.60
C LYS A 23 3.52 1.50 24.13
N LYS A 24 4.76 1.20 24.52
CA LYS A 24 5.38 -0.09 24.23
C LYS A 24 4.59 -1.23 24.87
N VAL A 25 4.35 -2.28 24.09
CA VAL A 25 3.66 -3.50 24.53
C VAL A 25 4.55 -4.72 24.27
N LYS A 26 4.31 -5.78 25.02
CA LYS A 26 4.95 -7.09 24.82
C LYS A 26 4.06 -8.04 24.05
N HIS A 27 2.77 -7.77 24.05
CA HIS A 27 1.76 -8.62 23.43
C HIS A 27 0.62 -7.79 22.84
N PRO A 28 0.11 -8.12 21.62
CA PRO A 28 -0.98 -7.35 21.00
C PRO A 28 -2.23 -7.19 21.88
N GLY A 29 -2.57 -8.20 22.67
CA GLY A 29 -3.72 -8.21 23.56
C GLY A 29 -3.70 -7.14 24.66
N GLU A 30 -2.56 -6.50 24.90
CA GLU A 30 -2.49 -5.37 25.85
C GLU A 30 -3.22 -4.13 25.33
N ILE A 31 -3.32 -3.98 24.01
CA ILE A 31 -4.03 -2.88 23.35
C ILE A 31 -5.29 -3.40 22.67
N LEU A 32 -5.17 -4.47 21.89
CA LEU A 32 -6.26 -5.03 21.09
C LEU A 32 -7.05 -6.05 21.94
N SER A 33 -8.13 -5.60 22.53
CA SER A 33 -9.03 -6.46 23.32
C SER A 33 -10.45 -6.40 22.76
N PRO A 34 -11.16 -7.54 22.67
CA PRO A 34 -12.54 -7.57 22.23
C PRO A 34 -13.44 -6.60 23.01
N GLY A 35 -14.33 -5.90 22.31
CA GLY A 35 -15.27 -4.96 22.90
C GLY A 35 -14.69 -3.63 23.39
N LYS A 36 -13.39 -3.41 23.27
CA LYS A 36 -12.77 -2.13 23.63
C LYS A 36 -12.58 -1.24 22.40
N LEU A 37 -12.85 0.04 22.58
CA LEU A 37 -12.48 1.09 21.62
C LEU A 37 -11.08 1.57 21.95
N VAL A 38 -10.19 1.53 20.94
CA VAL A 38 -8.81 2.03 21.05
C VAL A 38 -8.71 3.35 20.31
N GLN A 39 -8.34 4.40 21.02
CA GLN A 39 -8.10 5.71 20.39
C GLN A 39 -6.79 5.68 19.60
N MET A 40 -6.89 5.95 18.30
CA MET A 40 -5.75 5.94 17.37
C MET A 40 -5.40 7.35 16.92
N GLY A 41 -4.19 7.55 16.44
CA GLY A 41 -3.80 8.74 15.68
C GLY A 41 -4.31 8.71 14.23
N ALA A 42 -3.98 9.74 13.45
CA ALA A 42 -4.32 9.78 12.03
C ALA A 42 -3.65 8.62 11.29
N ALA A 43 -4.43 7.89 10.49
CA ALA A 43 -3.90 6.80 9.69
C ALA A 43 -2.97 7.32 8.58
N ASP A 44 -1.84 6.65 8.39
CA ASP A 44 -1.01 6.83 7.21
C ASP A 44 -1.51 5.89 6.10
N VAL A 45 -1.72 6.45 4.91
CA VAL A 45 -2.25 5.73 3.75
C VAL A 45 -1.36 5.97 2.54
N HIS A 46 -0.79 4.91 2.00
CA HIS A 46 0.10 4.97 0.85
C HIS A 46 -0.02 3.72 -0.04
N SER A 47 0.56 3.77 -1.22
CA SER A 47 0.67 2.58 -2.06
C SER A 47 1.80 1.68 -1.57
N GLY A 48 1.55 0.37 -1.56
CA GLY A 48 2.51 -0.67 -1.22
C GLY A 48 2.65 -1.69 -2.33
N GLY A 49 3.38 -2.76 -2.03
CA GLY A 49 3.72 -3.82 -2.96
C GLY A 49 4.98 -3.53 -3.77
N CYS A 50 5.52 -4.58 -4.40
CA CYS A 50 6.78 -4.48 -5.13
C CYS A 50 6.72 -3.47 -6.29
N VAL A 51 5.58 -3.33 -6.97
CA VAL A 51 5.42 -2.38 -8.08
C VAL A 51 5.57 -0.94 -7.59
N ALA A 52 4.88 -0.55 -6.53
CA ALA A 52 4.99 0.79 -5.97
C ALA A 52 6.37 1.03 -5.37
N ASN A 53 6.86 0.12 -4.51
CA ASN A 53 8.12 0.31 -3.80
C ASN A 53 9.32 0.39 -4.76
N THR A 54 9.41 -0.51 -5.73
CA THR A 54 10.49 -0.50 -6.71
C THR A 54 10.27 0.56 -7.79
N GLY A 55 9.07 0.62 -8.35
CA GLY A 55 8.77 1.50 -9.48
C GLY A 55 8.86 2.98 -9.13
N LEU A 56 8.32 3.40 -7.98
CA LEU A 56 8.41 4.79 -7.54
C LEU A 56 9.85 5.19 -7.19
N ALA A 57 10.61 4.30 -6.54
CA ALA A 57 12.02 4.54 -6.27
C ALA A 57 12.81 4.76 -7.57
N MET A 58 12.61 3.92 -8.57
CA MET A 58 13.25 4.07 -9.88
C MET A 58 12.86 5.39 -10.56
N LYS A 59 11.58 5.76 -10.47
CA LYS A 59 11.07 7.01 -11.06
C LYS A 59 11.68 8.24 -10.39
N ILE A 60 11.77 8.24 -9.06
CA ILE A 60 12.43 9.31 -8.29
C ILE A 60 13.90 9.45 -8.67
N LEU A 61 14.58 8.34 -8.94
CA LEU A 61 15.96 8.31 -9.39
C LEU A 61 16.15 8.68 -10.89
N GLY A 62 15.06 9.04 -11.58
CA GLY A 62 15.10 9.53 -12.95
C GLY A 62 15.11 8.44 -14.03
N ALA A 63 14.78 7.20 -13.71
CA ALA A 63 14.62 6.14 -14.70
C ALA A 63 13.35 6.36 -15.55
N ASP A 64 13.41 5.96 -16.82
CA ASP A 64 12.23 5.89 -17.70
C ASP A 64 11.48 4.59 -17.39
N VAL A 65 10.60 4.64 -16.38
CA VAL A 65 9.92 3.47 -15.84
C VAL A 65 8.40 3.61 -15.95
N THR A 66 7.76 2.53 -16.38
CA THR A 66 6.31 2.35 -16.36
C THR A 66 5.93 1.33 -15.28
N LEU A 67 5.05 1.70 -14.37
CA LEU A 67 4.50 0.81 -13.36
C LEU A 67 3.26 0.12 -13.92
N MET A 68 3.20 -1.20 -13.83
CA MET A 68 2.06 -2.00 -14.25
C MET A 68 1.57 -2.85 -13.08
N GLY A 69 0.33 -2.66 -12.73
CA GLY A 69 -0.35 -3.41 -11.67
C GLY A 69 -1.84 -3.51 -11.95
N LYS A 70 -2.53 -4.31 -11.16
CA LYS A 70 -3.97 -4.53 -11.29
C LYS A 70 -4.68 -4.07 -10.02
N ILE A 71 -5.68 -3.24 -10.18
CA ILE A 71 -6.52 -2.69 -9.10
C ILE A 71 -7.98 -2.90 -9.41
N GLY A 72 -8.85 -2.79 -8.41
CA GLY A 72 -10.28 -2.85 -8.61
C GLY A 72 -10.88 -1.52 -9.09
N MET A 73 -12.15 -1.56 -9.46
CA MET A 73 -12.97 -0.37 -9.73
C MET A 73 -13.64 0.09 -8.44
N ASP A 74 -12.84 0.44 -7.44
CA ASP A 74 -13.29 0.80 -6.10
C ASP A 74 -12.51 2.00 -5.53
N ALA A 75 -12.94 2.48 -4.37
CA ALA A 75 -12.32 3.64 -3.72
C ALA A 75 -10.83 3.43 -3.42
N PHE A 76 -10.42 2.20 -3.05
CA PHE A 76 -9.01 1.89 -2.80
C PHE A 76 -8.18 1.97 -4.08
N GLY A 77 -8.73 1.52 -5.21
CA GLY A 77 -8.09 1.68 -6.51
C GLY A 77 -7.90 3.14 -6.90
N ASP A 78 -8.89 3.98 -6.61
CA ASP A 78 -8.78 5.43 -6.83
C ASP A 78 -7.70 6.04 -5.94
N MET A 79 -7.60 5.62 -4.68
CA MET A 79 -6.54 6.07 -3.77
C MET A 79 -5.15 5.66 -4.27
N VAL A 80 -4.97 4.42 -4.72
CA VAL A 80 -3.70 3.97 -5.33
C VAL A 80 -3.35 4.84 -6.52
N CYS A 81 -4.28 5.06 -7.45
CA CYS A 81 -4.04 5.93 -8.61
C CYS A 81 -3.68 7.36 -8.20
N ASN A 82 -4.34 7.93 -7.20
CA ASN A 82 -4.06 9.27 -6.72
C ASN A 82 -2.65 9.39 -6.12
N VAL A 83 -2.18 8.37 -5.41
CA VAL A 83 -0.79 8.33 -4.94
C VAL A 83 0.18 8.29 -6.12
N LEU A 84 -0.07 7.42 -7.09
CA LEU A 84 0.81 7.28 -8.27
C LEU A 84 0.82 8.52 -9.15
N LYS A 85 -0.29 9.26 -9.26
CA LYS A 85 -0.39 10.52 -10.03
C LYS A 85 0.60 11.57 -9.55
N ARG A 86 0.91 11.63 -8.27
CA ARG A 86 1.92 12.55 -7.72
C ARG A 86 3.30 12.36 -8.36
N TYR A 87 3.56 11.18 -8.90
CA TYR A 87 4.81 10.80 -9.56
C TYR A 87 4.64 10.64 -11.08
N GLY A 88 3.44 10.93 -11.63
CA GLY A 88 3.14 10.67 -13.04
C GLY A 88 3.25 9.19 -13.42
N ALA A 89 2.84 8.29 -12.54
CA ALA A 89 3.09 6.84 -12.64
C ALA A 89 1.83 5.98 -12.71
N GLU A 90 0.66 6.57 -12.86
CA GLU A 90 -0.64 5.88 -12.81
C GLU A 90 -1.06 5.20 -14.11
N SER A 91 -0.43 5.55 -15.24
CA SER A 91 -0.91 5.18 -16.59
C SER A 91 -0.90 3.68 -16.89
N GLY A 92 -0.08 2.90 -16.18
CA GLY A 92 0.02 1.45 -16.37
C GLY A 92 -0.91 0.62 -15.47
N MET A 93 -1.81 1.24 -14.71
CA MET A 93 -2.74 0.52 -13.84
C MET A 93 -3.91 -0.03 -14.63
N LEU A 94 -4.11 -1.36 -14.52
CA LEU A 94 -5.26 -2.06 -15.09
C LEU A 94 -6.37 -2.16 -14.04
N ARG A 95 -7.61 -1.86 -14.43
CA ARG A 95 -8.75 -1.95 -13.52
C ARG A 95 -9.57 -3.22 -13.78
N ASP A 96 -9.71 -4.02 -12.74
CA ASP A 96 -10.58 -5.19 -12.74
C ASP A 96 -12.02 -4.80 -12.39
N LYS A 97 -13.00 -5.34 -13.13
CA LYS A 97 -14.42 -5.07 -12.91
C LYS A 97 -15.05 -5.96 -11.83
N LYS A 98 -14.40 -7.05 -11.46
CA LYS A 98 -14.96 -8.08 -10.57
C LYS A 98 -14.22 -8.18 -9.25
N LEU A 99 -12.91 -7.92 -9.25
CA LEU A 99 -12.05 -8.09 -8.08
C LEU A 99 -11.77 -6.72 -7.43
N SER A 100 -11.70 -6.72 -6.11
CA SER A 100 -11.36 -5.53 -5.32
C SER A 100 -9.87 -5.19 -5.42
N THR A 101 -9.53 -3.95 -5.14
CA THR A 101 -8.13 -3.55 -4.97
C THR A 101 -7.50 -4.27 -3.79
N SER A 102 -6.29 -4.77 -3.96
CA SER A 102 -5.48 -5.31 -2.88
C SER A 102 -5.21 -4.25 -1.81
N TYR A 103 -5.28 -4.65 -0.55
CA TYR A 103 -4.92 -3.76 0.56
C TYR A 103 -4.27 -4.51 1.72
N SER A 104 -3.52 -3.80 2.51
CA SER A 104 -3.00 -4.26 3.79
C SER A 104 -3.35 -3.26 4.89
N VAL A 105 -3.84 -3.75 6.02
CA VAL A 105 -3.84 -2.98 7.26
C VAL A 105 -2.59 -3.37 8.03
N VAL A 106 -1.70 -2.42 8.26
CA VAL A 106 -0.42 -2.66 8.92
C VAL A 106 -0.52 -2.23 10.37
N LEU A 107 -0.53 -3.19 11.29
CA LEU A 107 -0.57 -2.94 12.72
C LEU A 107 0.86 -2.85 13.25
N ALA A 108 1.35 -1.62 13.41
CA ALA A 108 2.69 -1.33 13.92
C ALA A 108 2.62 -0.95 15.41
N LEU A 109 2.37 -1.94 16.26
CA LEU A 109 2.30 -1.71 17.71
C LEU A 109 3.71 -1.44 18.26
N PRO A 110 3.88 -0.39 19.08
CA PRO A 110 5.21 -0.11 19.68
C PRO A 110 5.70 -1.28 20.53
N GLY A 111 6.93 -1.71 20.31
CA GLY A 111 7.62 -2.75 21.09
C GLY A 111 7.53 -4.17 20.56
N ILE A 112 6.73 -4.40 19.50
CA ILE A 112 6.64 -5.70 18.80
C ILE A 112 6.74 -5.52 17.29
N ASP A 113 7.00 -6.59 16.57
CA ASP A 113 7.03 -6.55 15.10
C ASP A 113 5.63 -6.34 14.53
N ARG A 114 5.59 -5.84 13.29
CA ARG A 114 4.36 -5.48 12.58
C ARG A 114 3.51 -6.72 12.27
N ILE A 115 2.20 -6.53 12.34
CA ILE A 115 1.21 -7.52 11.91
C ILE A 115 0.52 -6.99 10.65
N PHE A 116 0.37 -7.83 9.64
CA PHE A 116 -0.27 -7.47 8.38
C PHE A 116 -1.60 -8.21 8.24
N LEU A 117 -2.67 -7.45 8.04
CA LEU A 117 -3.97 -7.98 7.64
C LEU A 117 -4.13 -7.69 6.14
N HIS A 118 -4.04 -8.71 5.31
CA HIS A 118 -3.89 -8.55 3.87
C HIS A 118 -5.02 -9.20 3.08
N ASN A 119 -5.47 -8.49 2.04
CA ASN A 119 -6.34 -9.01 0.98
C ASN A 119 -5.65 -8.88 -0.37
N THR A 120 -5.44 -10.00 -1.08
CA THR A 120 -4.79 -10.02 -2.39
C THR A 120 -5.61 -9.31 -3.46
N GLY A 121 -6.92 -9.43 -3.41
CA GLY A 121 -7.83 -8.77 -4.34
C GLY A 121 -7.46 -9.06 -5.81
N ALA A 122 -7.32 -8.02 -6.60
CA ALA A 122 -7.01 -8.11 -8.03
C ALA A 122 -5.59 -8.59 -8.36
N ASN A 123 -4.76 -8.85 -7.35
CA ASN A 123 -3.40 -9.38 -7.52
C ASN A 123 -3.29 -10.90 -7.25
N ASP A 124 -4.42 -11.59 -7.11
CA ASP A 124 -4.46 -13.04 -6.95
C ASP A 124 -4.25 -13.76 -8.30
#